data_caf55bddcdbed32d9eb36ae36790acd6
#
_entry.id   caf55bddcdbed32d9eb36ae36790acd6
#
_cell.length_a   1.000
_cell.length_b   1.000
_cell.length_c   1.000
_cell.angle_alpha   90.00
_cell.angle_beta   90.00
_cell.angle_gamma   90.00
#
_symmetry.space_group_name_H-M   'P 1'
#
loop_
_entity.id
_entity.type
_entity.pdbx_description
1 polymer ?
#
loop_
_entity_poly.entity_id
_entity_poly.type
_entity_poly.pdbx_seq_one_letter_code
_entity_poly.pdbx_strand_id
1 'polypeptide(L)'
;MDSLENRPVFRVRLKTRIAESFPFFMRIEQGYFFAGLFCVRRTGSFCVKKQKRGCRSKGGFCMMQIKKLTLTHKKDLRVILEDFQLVLNDGDKAVIIGEEGNGKSTLLKWMYDPALTEDYIESTGERIIGKERLGYLPQELPEAEKTKTVYEYFYEKEKFWDQTPKDLAVLARKFGLTEEFFYRDQQMRELSGGEKVKAQMMRLLMEDATVLLLDEPSNDIDLATLELLEKLIREWEHIVVFISHDETLIENTANMVIHIEQIVRKTKSRYTVAKLPYRTYVEERLQNFERQEQKAQSDRREKALRDEKYRKVYQSVQNALNNCSRQAPSVAKNLKDKMHTVKAMNRRFEKEDASMTEMPEQEEAIYFQLGGAEAAMPAGKTVIEYRLPKLETPDGERVLAENITLKIRGPEKICIVGPNGAGKTTLLKKIATELKA
;
A
#
# COMPACT_ATOMS: atom_id res chain seq x y z
N MET A 1 -2.22 45.18 22.80
CA MET A 1 -3.28 44.19 22.92
C MET A 1 -3.56 43.73 21.51
N ASP A 2 -3.35 42.50 21.25
CA ASP A 2 -3.62 41.71 20.06
C ASP A 2 -2.38 41.12 19.39
N SER A 3 -2.28 39.86 19.51
CA SER A 3 -1.62 38.84 18.67
C SER A 3 -0.95 37.75 19.51
N LEU A 4 -1.78 36.96 20.17
CA LEU A 4 -1.38 35.72 20.84
C LEU A 4 -2.24 34.54 20.35
N GLU A 5 -2.46 34.41 19.04
CA GLU A 5 -3.13 33.24 18.46
C GLU A 5 -2.40 32.82 17.18
N ASN A 6 -1.48 31.89 17.34
CA ASN A 6 -1.04 30.85 16.40
C ASN A 6 0.35 30.34 16.78
N ARG A 7 0.48 29.75 17.96
CA ARG A 7 1.68 28.97 18.29
C ARG A 7 1.38 27.48 18.05
N PRO A 8 2.25 26.74 17.37
CA PRO A 8 2.06 25.31 17.16
C PRO A 8 2.08 24.57 18.51
N VAL A 9 0.97 23.93 18.82
CA VAL A 9 0.85 23.08 20.01
C VAL A 9 1.35 21.69 19.65
N PHE A 10 2.48 21.28 20.21
CA PHE A 10 2.94 19.90 20.09
C PHE A 10 2.03 18.98 20.92
N ARG A 11 1.30 18.11 20.27
CA ARG A 11 0.55 17.03 20.94
C ARG A 11 1.37 15.74 20.91
N VAL A 12 1.77 15.29 22.09
CA VAL A 12 2.37 13.96 22.29
C VAL A 12 1.23 12.98 22.55
N ARG A 13 1.03 12.01 21.68
CA ARG A 13 0.02 10.97 21.85
C ARG A 13 0.68 9.66 22.29
N LEU A 14 0.39 9.24 23.50
CA LEU A 14 0.83 7.97 24.06
C LEU A 14 -0.04 6.84 23.49
N LYS A 15 0.55 5.87 22.79
CA LYS A 15 -0.09 4.59 22.44
C LYS A 15 0.51 3.50 23.29
N THR A 16 -0.19 3.06 24.33
CA THR A 16 0.09 1.81 25.02
C THR A 16 -0.59 0.66 24.29
N ARG A 17 0.15 -0.36 23.94
CA ARG A 17 -0.37 -1.59 23.35
C ARG A 17 -0.69 -2.55 24.51
N ILE A 18 -1.97 -2.82 24.73
CA ILE A 18 -2.43 -4.00 25.47
C ILE A 18 -2.75 -5.05 24.40
N ALA A 19 -2.01 -6.15 24.45
CA ALA A 19 -2.38 -7.37 23.71
C ALA A 19 -3.57 -8.02 24.45
N GLU A 20 -4.48 -8.58 23.66
CA GLU A 20 -5.62 -9.43 23.98
C GLU A 20 -7.00 -8.77 23.93
N SER A 21 -7.72 -9.19 22.89
CA SER A 21 -9.16 -9.36 22.76
C SER A 21 -10.04 -8.69 23.79
N PHE A 22 -10.69 -7.56 23.41
CA PHE A 22 -12.08 -7.21 23.72
C PHE A 22 -12.40 -5.77 23.26
N PRO A 23 -13.68 -5.37 23.09
CA PRO A 23 -14.07 -4.26 22.24
C PRO A 23 -13.70 -2.89 22.80
N PHE A 24 -13.41 -1.98 21.91
CA PHE A 24 -13.06 -0.58 22.15
C PHE A 24 -14.08 0.14 23.05
N PHE A 25 -13.68 0.51 24.27
CA PHE A 25 -14.27 1.62 24.99
C PHE A 25 -13.33 2.82 24.92
N MET A 26 -13.76 3.83 24.20
CA MET A 26 -13.12 5.14 24.20
C MET A 26 -13.48 5.87 25.50
N ARG A 27 -12.51 6.11 26.38
CA ARG A 27 -12.66 7.04 27.48
C ARG A 27 -12.08 8.39 27.07
N ILE A 28 -12.95 9.34 26.79
CA ILE A 28 -12.61 10.74 26.56
C ILE A 28 -12.81 11.46 27.90
N GLU A 29 -11.74 11.95 28.50
CA GLU A 29 -11.83 12.94 29.58
C GLU A 29 -11.56 14.33 29.02
N GLN A 30 -12.55 15.20 29.25
CA GLN A 30 -12.63 16.65 29.11
C GLN A 30 -12.73 17.19 27.65
N GLY A 31 -13.90 17.35 27.17
CA GLY A 31 -14.74 18.55 27.31
C GLY A 31 -14.75 19.36 26.03
N TYR A 32 -15.57 18.96 25.04
CA TYR A 32 -16.42 19.88 24.28
C TYR A 32 -17.57 19.06 23.68
N PHE A 33 -18.77 19.40 24.10
CA PHE A 33 -20.03 18.85 23.60
C PHE A 33 -20.27 19.38 22.19
N PHE A 34 -20.47 18.49 21.23
CA PHE A 34 -21.35 18.75 20.11
C PHE A 34 -22.40 17.65 20.07
N ALA A 35 -23.60 18.01 20.48
CA ALA A 35 -24.76 17.16 20.43
C ALA A 35 -25.26 17.03 18.98
N GLY A 36 -25.00 15.91 18.37
CA GLY A 36 -25.69 15.46 17.17
C GLY A 36 -26.71 14.39 17.56
N LEU A 37 -28.00 14.75 17.60
CA LEU A 37 -29.11 13.84 17.84
C LEU A 37 -29.12 12.73 16.79
N PHE A 38 -28.85 11.47 17.21
CA PHE A 38 -29.26 10.30 16.44
C PHE A 38 -30.62 9.84 16.92
N CYS A 39 -31.65 10.16 16.16
CA CYS A 39 -32.98 9.63 16.33
C CYS A 39 -33.11 8.32 15.53
N VAL A 40 -33.07 7.19 16.23
CA VAL A 40 -33.43 5.89 15.65
C VAL A 40 -34.94 5.83 15.59
N ARG A 41 -35.53 5.87 14.41
CA ARG A 41 -36.91 5.38 14.17
C ARG A 41 -36.90 4.30 13.11
N ARG A 42 -37.47 3.17 13.54
CA ARG A 42 -37.87 2.02 12.72
C ARG A 42 -38.96 2.42 11.72
N THR A 43 -38.92 1.74 10.58
CA THR A 43 -40.01 1.50 9.62
C THR A 43 -40.47 2.68 8.76
N GLY A 44 -40.38 2.48 7.45
CA GLY A 44 -41.12 3.22 6.44
C GLY A 44 -40.33 3.50 5.18
N SER A 45 -40.59 2.73 4.15
CA SER A 45 -40.18 3.03 2.77
C SER A 45 -40.51 4.46 2.40
N PHE A 46 -39.49 5.26 2.14
CA PHE A 46 -39.66 6.53 1.45
C PHE A 46 -38.87 6.52 0.14
N CYS A 47 -39.63 6.33 -0.92
CA CYS A 47 -39.16 6.53 -2.28
C CYS A 47 -38.93 8.03 -2.51
N VAL A 48 -37.70 8.52 -2.33
CA VAL A 48 -37.33 9.86 -2.74
C VAL A 48 -37.07 9.81 -4.23
N LYS A 49 -38.05 10.26 -5.01
CA LYS A 49 -37.84 10.62 -6.42
C LYS A 49 -36.79 11.73 -6.48
N LYS A 50 -35.53 11.40 -6.71
CA LYS A 50 -34.53 12.36 -7.17
C LYS A 50 -34.97 12.88 -8.54
N GLN A 51 -35.44 14.12 -8.57
CA GLN A 51 -35.57 14.87 -9.80
C GLN A 51 -34.22 14.96 -10.46
N LYS A 52 -34.03 14.17 -11.51
CA LYS A 52 -32.90 14.31 -12.43
C LYS A 52 -33.08 15.64 -13.17
N ARG A 53 -32.45 16.71 -12.69
CA ARG A 53 -32.15 17.86 -13.55
C ARG A 53 -31.12 17.37 -14.57
N GLY A 54 -31.57 17.17 -15.78
CA GLY A 54 -30.77 16.74 -16.90
C GLY A 54 -29.71 17.76 -17.24
N CYS A 55 -28.48 17.45 -16.91
CA CYS A 55 -27.32 17.88 -17.66
C CYS A 55 -26.94 16.72 -18.55
N ARG A 56 -27.41 16.74 -19.82
CA ARG A 56 -26.88 15.87 -20.87
C ARG A 56 -25.51 16.45 -21.26
N SER A 57 -24.49 16.16 -20.49
CA SER A 57 -23.13 16.17 -20.99
C SER A 57 -23.02 14.97 -21.95
N LYS A 58 -22.60 15.22 -23.18
CA LYS A 58 -22.12 14.20 -24.10
C LYS A 58 -20.80 13.66 -23.53
N GLY A 59 -20.86 12.92 -22.43
CA GLY A 59 -19.71 12.29 -21.79
C GLY A 59 -19.46 10.96 -22.49
N GLY A 60 -18.39 10.90 -23.26
CA GLY A 60 -17.76 9.62 -23.52
C GLY A 60 -17.32 9.03 -22.18
N PHE A 61 -17.50 7.72 -21.97
CA PHE A 61 -16.99 7.04 -20.77
C PHE A 61 -15.46 7.10 -20.81
N CYS A 62 -14.85 7.63 -19.75
CA CYS A 62 -13.42 7.56 -19.55
C CYS A 62 -13.04 6.09 -19.40
N MET A 63 -12.14 5.60 -20.20
CA MET A 63 -11.69 4.21 -20.15
C MET A 63 -10.20 4.12 -20.47
N MET A 64 -9.48 3.43 -19.59
CA MET A 64 -8.10 3.03 -19.84
C MET A 64 -8.02 1.50 -19.81
N GLN A 65 -7.43 0.91 -20.82
CA GLN A 65 -7.28 -0.54 -20.91
C GLN A 65 -5.83 -0.94 -21.21
N ILE A 66 -5.37 -1.95 -20.50
CA ILE A 66 -4.07 -2.62 -20.73
C ILE A 66 -4.36 -4.06 -21.12
N LYS A 67 -3.71 -4.52 -22.19
CA LYS A 67 -3.87 -5.89 -22.71
C LYS A 67 -2.53 -6.58 -22.79
N LYS A 68 -2.45 -7.78 -22.18
CA LYS A 68 -1.31 -8.69 -22.26
C LYS A 68 0.05 -8.02 -22.04
N LEU A 69 0.10 -7.16 -21.00
CA LEU A 69 1.33 -6.47 -20.66
C LEU A 69 2.30 -7.43 -19.97
N THR A 70 3.49 -7.58 -20.55
CA THR A 70 4.62 -8.23 -19.90
C THR A 70 5.73 -7.20 -19.72
N LEU A 71 6.23 -7.06 -18.50
CA LEU A 71 7.33 -6.18 -18.15
C LEU A 71 8.50 -7.02 -17.65
N THR A 72 9.65 -6.91 -18.34
CA THR A 72 10.87 -7.62 -18.00
C THR A 72 12.00 -6.62 -17.76
N HIS A 73 12.71 -6.76 -16.66
CA HIS A 73 13.84 -5.91 -16.34
C HIS A 73 15.05 -6.29 -17.19
N LYS A 74 15.64 -5.35 -17.95
CA LYS A 74 16.68 -5.62 -18.94
C LYS A 74 17.99 -6.15 -18.35
N LYS A 75 18.33 -5.72 -17.11
CA LYS A 75 19.61 -6.05 -16.49
C LYS A 75 19.72 -7.49 -15.99
N ASP A 76 18.65 -7.97 -15.35
CA ASP A 76 18.61 -9.29 -14.71
C ASP A 76 17.59 -10.24 -15.33
N LEU A 77 16.92 -9.82 -16.41
CA LEU A 77 15.89 -10.55 -17.14
C LEU A 77 14.73 -11.02 -16.24
N ARG A 78 14.54 -10.37 -15.09
CA ARG A 78 13.46 -10.66 -14.16
C ARG A 78 12.13 -10.19 -14.74
N VAL A 79 11.16 -11.10 -14.79
CA VAL A 79 9.79 -10.78 -15.17
C VAL A 79 9.09 -10.11 -13.99
N ILE A 80 8.74 -8.84 -14.16
CA ILE A 80 8.02 -8.03 -13.15
C ILE A 80 6.53 -8.32 -13.22
N LEU A 81 5.98 -8.33 -14.43
CA LEU A 81 4.59 -8.68 -14.72
C LEU A 81 4.53 -9.56 -15.96
N GLU A 82 3.64 -10.54 -15.95
CA GLU A 82 3.41 -11.46 -17.06
C GLU A 82 1.92 -11.47 -17.41
N ASP A 83 1.61 -11.27 -18.70
CA ASP A 83 0.23 -11.25 -19.26
C ASP A 83 -0.76 -10.39 -18.46
N PHE A 84 -0.32 -9.25 -17.95
CA PHE A 84 -1.14 -8.36 -17.12
C PHE A 84 -2.25 -7.73 -17.96
N GLN A 85 -3.46 -7.77 -17.41
CA GLN A 85 -4.66 -7.21 -18.02
C GLN A 85 -5.40 -6.34 -17.03
N LEU A 86 -5.81 -5.14 -17.46
CA LEU A 86 -6.49 -4.17 -16.62
C LEU A 86 -7.50 -3.38 -17.45
N VAL A 87 -8.68 -3.17 -16.91
CA VAL A 87 -9.69 -2.26 -17.44
C VAL A 87 -10.14 -1.33 -16.34
N LEU A 88 -9.95 -0.04 -16.55
CA LEU A 88 -10.36 1.03 -15.65
C LEU A 88 -11.46 1.86 -16.30
N ASN A 89 -12.49 2.19 -15.53
CA ASN A 89 -13.62 3.00 -15.95
C ASN A 89 -13.75 4.23 -15.06
N ASP A 90 -14.55 5.20 -15.49
CA ASP A 90 -14.89 6.38 -14.67
C ASP A 90 -15.31 5.97 -13.25
N GLY A 91 -14.76 6.67 -12.27
CA GLY A 91 -15.01 6.42 -10.86
C GLY A 91 -14.16 5.30 -10.23
N ASP A 92 -13.37 4.55 -11.02
CA ASP A 92 -12.45 3.56 -10.46
C ASP A 92 -11.29 4.27 -9.73
N LYS A 93 -11.10 3.92 -8.45
CA LYS A 93 -10.01 4.34 -7.58
C LYS A 93 -9.15 3.13 -7.28
N ALA A 94 -8.20 2.85 -8.15
CA ALA A 94 -7.37 1.67 -8.07
C ALA A 94 -6.11 1.93 -7.25
N VAL A 95 -5.89 1.16 -6.18
CA VAL A 95 -4.62 1.16 -5.46
C VAL A 95 -3.74 0.02 -5.97
N ILE A 96 -2.46 0.31 -6.21
CA ILE A 96 -1.44 -0.71 -6.52
C ILE A 96 -0.69 -1.01 -5.22
N ILE A 97 -0.77 -2.27 -4.77
CA ILE A 97 -0.10 -2.77 -3.58
C ILE A 97 0.89 -3.88 -3.91
N GLY A 98 1.80 -4.16 -3.01
CA GLY A 98 2.84 -5.20 -3.11
C GLY A 98 4.10 -4.76 -2.36
N GLU A 99 5.09 -5.67 -2.21
CA GLU A 99 6.35 -5.35 -1.55
C GLU A 99 7.18 -4.32 -2.34
N GLU A 100 8.16 -3.73 -1.66
CA GLU A 100 9.14 -2.85 -2.31
C GLU A 100 9.97 -3.61 -3.35
N GLY A 101 10.16 -2.96 -4.50
CA GLY A 101 10.87 -3.56 -5.62
C GLY A 101 10.05 -4.53 -6.48
N ASN A 102 8.74 -4.70 -6.23
CA ASN A 102 7.85 -5.52 -7.07
C ASN A 102 7.40 -4.82 -8.37
N GLY A 103 7.89 -3.61 -8.64
CA GLY A 103 7.63 -2.91 -9.91
C GLY A 103 6.35 -2.08 -9.92
N LYS A 104 5.79 -1.70 -8.75
CA LYS A 104 4.60 -0.83 -8.64
C LYS A 104 4.78 0.48 -9.41
N SER A 105 5.82 1.24 -9.07
CA SER A 105 6.15 2.51 -9.75
C SER A 105 6.52 2.32 -11.22
N THR A 106 7.11 1.19 -11.56
CA THR A 106 7.41 0.84 -12.97
C THR A 106 6.12 0.67 -13.78
N LEU A 107 5.13 -0.06 -13.23
CA LEU A 107 3.82 -0.19 -13.88
C LEU A 107 3.15 1.18 -14.03
N LEU A 108 3.17 2.01 -12.99
CA LEU A 108 2.53 3.32 -13.00
C LEU A 108 3.18 4.27 -14.02
N LYS A 109 4.53 4.28 -14.12
CA LYS A 109 5.28 5.03 -15.12
C LYS A 109 4.95 4.54 -16.53
N TRP A 110 4.91 3.23 -16.75
CA TRP A 110 4.55 2.65 -18.03
C TRP A 110 3.10 2.99 -18.43
N MET A 111 2.19 3.02 -17.45
CA MET A 111 0.80 3.47 -17.67
C MET A 111 0.75 4.92 -18.11
N TYR A 112 1.60 5.78 -17.59
CA TYR A 112 1.68 7.19 -18.00
C TYR A 112 2.34 7.34 -19.37
N ASP A 113 3.59 6.90 -19.49
CA ASP A 113 4.35 6.92 -20.74
C ASP A 113 5.34 5.74 -20.78
N PRO A 114 5.20 4.77 -21.71
CA PRO A 114 6.14 3.68 -21.86
C PRO A 114 7.59 4.12 -22.06
N ALA A 115 7.83 5.26 -22.71
CA ALA A 115 9.17 5.80 -22.96
C ALA A 115 9.95 6.04 -21.65
N LEU A 116 9.27 6.36 -20.54
CA LEU A 116 9.92 6.56 -19.22
C LEU A 116 10.53 5.29 -18.63
N THR A 117 10.21 4.14 -19.17
CA THR A 117 10.69 2.84 -18.68
C THR A 117 11.59 2.11 -19.67
N GLU A 118 11.66 2.57 -20.90
CA GLU A 118 12.41 1.90 -21.99
C GLU A 118 13.90 1.70 -21.69
N ASP A 119 14.54 2.57 -20.90
CA ASP A 119 15.97 2.43 -20.58
C ASP A 119 16.26 1.15 -19.78
N TYR A 120 15.37 0.72 -18.91
CA TYR A 120 15.60 -0.39 -17.97
C TYR A 120 14.59 -1.51 -18.03
N ILE A 121 13.47 -1.34 -18.78
CA ILE A 121 12.40 -2.33 -18.95
C ILE A 121 12.23 -2.67 -20.42
N GLU A 122 12.10 -3.95 -20.72
CA GLU A 122 11.53 -4.46 -21.95
C GLU A 122 10.04 -4.72 -21.73
N SER A 123 9.19 -4.10 -22.55
CA SER A 123 7.74 -4.21 -22.42
C SER A 123 7.11 -4.76 -23.68
N THR A 124 6.15 -5.66 -23.52
CA THR A 124 5.27 -6.14 -24.60
C THR A 124 3.83 -6.00 -24.13
N GLY A 125 2.92 -5.70 -25.05
CA GLY A 125 1.51 -5.51 -24.73
C GLY A 125 0.96 -4.22 -25.31
N GLU A 126 -0.33 -3.97 -25.09
CA GLU A 126 -1.04 -2.83 -25.64
C GLU A 126 -1.62 -1.96 -24.52
N ARG A 127 -1.44 -0.66 -24.65
CA ARG A 127 -2.08 0.37 -23.83
C ARG A 127 -3.11 1.11 -24.69
N ILE A 128 -4.36 1.01 -24.32
CA ILE A 128 -5.46 1.70 -25.00
C ILE A 128 -5.94 2.83 -24.07
N ILE A 129 -5.72 4.05 -24.52
CA ILE A 129 -6.18 5.28 -23.87
C ILE A 129 -7.09 5.95 -24.90
N GLY A 130 -8.32 6.24 -24.52
CA GLY A 130 -9.25 6.93 -25.39
C GLY A 130 -8.85 8.40 -25.63
N LYS A 131 -9.72 9.31 -25.30
CA LYS A 131 -9.46 10.78 -25.36
C LYS A 131 -8.97 11.33 -24.01
N GLU A 132 -8.49 10.44 -23.16
CA GLU A 132 -8.12 10.76 -21.79
C GLU A 132 -6.81 11.53 -21.71
N ARG A 133 -6.76 12.47 -20.79
CA ARG A 133 -5.55 13.22 -20.43
C ARG A 133 -4.96 12.63 -19.16
N LEU A 134 -3.78 12.05 -19.28
CA LEU A 134 -3.09 11.44 -18.16
C LEU A 134 -2.33 12.49 -17.37
N GLY A 135 -2.55 12.54 -16.05
CA GLY A 135 -1.75 13.30 -15.10
C GLY A 135 -0.91 12.36 -14.26
N TYR A 136 0.39 12.60 -14.17
CA TYR A 136 1.30 11.80 -13.37
C TYR A 136 1.96 12.62 -12.26
N LEU A 137 1.83 12.14 -11.03
CA LEU A 137 2.53 12.65 -9.87
C LEU A 137 3.62 11.65 -9.49
N PRO A 138 4.90 11.98 -9.73
CA PRO A 138 6.01 11.09 -9.39
C PRO A 138 6.28 11.10 -7.88
N GLN A 139 6.86 10.02 -7.37
CA GLN A 139 7.30 9.90 -5.98
C GLN A 139 8.28 11.01 -5.60
N GLU A 140 9.22 11.33 -6.49
CA GLU A 140 10.11 12.46 -6.36
C GLU A 140 10.06 13.33 -7.63
N LEU A 141 10.11 14.66 -7.43
CA LEU A 141 10.24 15.58 -8.56
C LEU A 141 11.54 15.30 -9.32
N PRO A 142 11.50 15.33 -10.66
CA PRO A 142 12.72 15.30 -11.48
C PRO A 142 13.70 16.42 -11.10
N GLU A 143 15.00 16.16 -11.16
CA GLU A 143 16.02 17.16 -10.81
C GLU A 143 15.87 18.47 -11.60
N ALA A 144 15.48 18.37 -12.87
CA ALA A 144 15.24 19.54 -13.71
C ALA A 144 14.06 20.41 -13.20
N GLU A 145 13.09 19.82 -12.52
CA GLU A 145 11.96 20.56 -11.93
C GLU A 145 12.26 21.04 -10.51
N LYS A 146 13.16 20.38 -9.77
CA LYS A 146 13.54 20.77 -8.41
C LYS A 146 14.23 22.13 -8.35
N THR A 147 14.97 22.49 -9.40
CA THR A 147 15.74 23.75 -9.49
C THR A 147 14.90 24.95 -9.94
N LYS A 148 13.73 24.72 -10.51
CA LYS A 148 12.81 25.78 -10.95
C LYS A 148 12.19 26.48 -9.75
N THR A 149 11.90 27.76 -9.91
CA THR A 149 11.04 28.48 -8.97
C THR A 149 9.60 27.99 -9.08
N VAL A 150 8.79 28.23 -8.06
CA VAL A 150 7.35 27.91 -8.11
C VAL A 150 6.68 28.59 -9.31
N TYR A 151 7.03 29.85 -9.56
CA TYR A 151 6.52 30.58 -10.71
C TYR A 151 6.88 29.91 -12.03
N GLU A 152 8.16 29.57 -12.26
CA GLU A 152 8.61 28.89 -13.49
C GLU A 152 7.94 27.52 -13.67
N TYR A 153 7.73 26.78 -12.57
CA TYR A 153 7.10 25.47 -12.57
C TYR A 153 5.68 25.50 -13.14
N PHE A 154 4.91 26.58 -12.88
CA PHE A 154 3.57 26.79 -13.44
C PHE A 154 3.61 27.50 -14.78
N TYR A 155 4.43 28.52 -14.92
CA TYR A 155 4.54 29.38 -16.11
C TYR A 155 4.86 28.63 -17.41
N GLU A 156 5.63 27.57 -17.36
CA GLU A 156 5.97 26.74 -18.51
C GLU A 156 4.75 25.98 -19.11
N LYS A 157 3.65 25.98 -18.43
CA LYS A 157 2.46 25.28 -18.90
C LYS A 157 1.50 26.23 -19.63
N GLU A 158 1.15 25.91 -20.86
CA GLU A 158 0.24 26.72 -21.67
C GLU A 158 -1.07 27.02 -20.94
N LYS A 159 -1.62 26.02 -20.25
CA LYS A 159 -2.84 26.15 -19.46
C LYS A 159 -2.77 27.15 -18.31
N PHE A 160 -1.60 27.51 -17.83
CA PHE A 160 -1.43 28.56 -16.82
C PHE A 160 -1.86 29.92 -17.35
N TRP A 161 -1.58 30.18 -18.63
CA TRP A 161 -1.92 31.44 -19.30
C TRP A 161 -3.41 31.60 -19.61
N ASP A 162 -4.14 30.47 -19.68
CA ASP A 162 -5.57 30.47 -19.86
C ASP A 162 -6.33 30.79 -18.56
N GLN A 163 -5.62 30.72 -17.38
CA GLN A 163 -6.25 30.93 -16.07
C GLN A 163 -6.35 32.46 -15.77
N THR A 164 -7.52 32.85 -15.30
CA THR A 164 -7.66 34.19 -14.73
C THR A 164 -7.12 34.23 -13.28
N PRO A 165 -6.70 35.40 -12.75
CA PRO A 165 -6.31 35.53 -11.35
C PRO A 165 -7.35 34.97 -10.36
N LYS A 166 -8.64 35.08 -10.72
CA LYS A 166 -9.75 34.55 -9.93
C LYS A 166 -9.72 33.01 -9.92
N ASP A 167 -9.43 32.37 -11.05
CA ASP A 167 -9.37 30.91 -11.14
C ASP A 167 -8.16 30.37 -10.34
N LEU A 168 -7.01 31.04 -10.44
CA LEU A 168 -5.83 30.73 -9.63
C LEU A 168 -6.11 30.88 -8.13
N ALA A 169 -6.81 31.94 -7.72
CA ALA A 169 -7.20 32.13 -6.33
C ALA A 169 -8.15 31.04 -5.82
N VAL A 170 -9.09 30.58 -6.65
CA VAL A 170 -10.00 29.47 -6.32
C VAL A 170 -9.21 28.17 -6.19
N LEU A 171 -8.29 27.91 -7.12
CA LEU A 171 -7.45 26.72 -7.10
C LEU A 171 -6.53 26.72 -5.87
N ALA A 172 -5.83 27.81 -5.56
CA ALA A 172 -4.99 27.91 -4.37
C ALA A 172 -5.78 27.65 -3.09
N ARG A 173 -6.96 28.24 -2.93
CA ARG A 173 -7.82 28.05 -1.75
C ARG A 173 -8.26 26.58 -1.59
N LYS A 174 -8.53 25.87 -2.69
CA LYS A 174 -8.86 24.44 -2.65
C LYS A 174 -7.76 23.61 -1.97
N PHE A 175 -6.50 24.06 -2.09
CA PHE A 175 -5.33 23.44 -1.47
C PHE A 175 -4.88 24.11 -0.15
N GLY A 176 -5.68 25.05 0.37
CA GLY A 176 -5.34 25.78 1.60
C GLY A 176 -4.14 26.71 1.45
N LEU A 177 -3.92 27.23 0.24
CA LEU A 177 -2.87 28.18 -0.12
C LEU A 177 -3.47 29.53 -0.55
N THR A 178 -2.62 30.56 -0.60
CA THR A 178 -2.96 31.86 -1.17
C THR A 178 -2.56 31.93 -2.64
N GLU A 179 -3.17 32.85 -3.39
CA GLU A 179 -2.83 33.07 -4.81
C GLU A 179 -1.37 33.49 -5.03
N GLU A 180 -0.77 34.11 -4.03
CA GLU A 180 0.65 34.51 -4.04
C GLU A 180 1.60 33.32 -4.19
N PHE A 181 1.12 32.09 -3.84
CA PHE A 181 1.91 30.88 -3.97
C PHE A 181 2.43 30.69 -5.41
N PHE A 182 1.59 30.95 -6.41
CA PHE A 182 1.97 30.77 -7.83
C PHE A 182 3.09 31.70 -8.30
N TYR A 183 3.32 32.80 -7.59
CA TYR A 183 4.28 33.86 -7.96
C TYR A 183 5.54 33.86 -7.08
N ARG A 184 5.76 32.79 -6.29
CA ARG A 184 6.95 32.70 -5.43
C ARG A 184 8.21 32.43 -6.24
N ASP A 185 9.26 33.18 -5.94
CA ASP A 185 10.63 32.95 -6.46
C ASP A 185 11.36 31.82 -5.74
N GLN A 186 10.73 31.22 -4.72
CA GLN A 186 11.26 30.08 -3.98
C GLN A 186 11.38 28.86 -4.90
N GLN A 187 12.50 28.11 -4.83
CA GLN A 187 12.70 26.92 -5.64
C GLN A 187 11.83 25.75 -5.16
N MET A 188 11.40 24.91 -6.10
CA MET A 188 10.59 23.73 -5.79
C MET A 188 11.27 22.79 -4.77
N ARG A 189 12.59 22.67 -4.78
CA ARG A 189 13.34 21.86 -3.79
C ARG A 189 13.20 22.36 -2.36
N GLU A 190 12.99 23.65 -2.15
CA GLU A 190 12.93 24.33 -0.85
C GLU A 190 11.55 24.24 -0.20
N LEU A 191 10.52 23.89 -0.99
CA LEU A 191 9.18 23.69 -0.49
C LEU A 191 9.11 22.49 0.47
N SER A 192 8.23 22.57 1.44
CA SER A 192 7.89 21.42 2.27
C SER A 192 7.28 20.29 1.42
N GLY A 193 7.36 19.02 1.91
CA GLY A 193 6.77 17.89 1.20
C GLY A 193 5.30 18.11 0.84
N GLY A 194 4.50 18.62 1.79
CA GLY A 194 3.10 18.95 1.55
C GLY A 194 2.89 20.04 0.51
N GLU A 195 3.70 21.11 0.50
CA GLU A 195 3.62 22.17 -0.53
C GLU A 195 4.00 21.64 -1.91
N LYS A 196 5.01 20.75 -2.00
CA LYS A 196 5.39 20.08 -3.26
C LYS A 196 4.24 19.28 -3.85
N VAL A 197 3.60 18.43 -3.04
CA VAL A 197 2.45 17.63 -3.48
C VAL A 197 1.29 18.55 -3.89
N LYS A 198 1.00 19.60 -3.13
CA LYS A 198 -0.03 20.58 -3.48
C LYS A 198 0.26 21.27 -4.81
N ALA A 199 1.50 21.71 -5.03
CA ALA A 199 1.91 22.34 -6.30
C ALA A 199 1.73 21.39 -7.48
N GLN A 200 2.17 20.14 -7.35
CA GLN A 200 2.01 19.13 -8.39
C GLN A 200 0.53 18.85 -8.68
N MET A 201 -0.29 18.68 -7.64
CA MET A 201 -1.73 18.44 -7.81
C MET A 201 -2.44 19.63 -8.46
N MET A 202 -2.10 20.87 -8.07
CA MET A 202 -2.64 22.07 -8.72
C MET A 202 -2.30 22.10 -10.21
N ARG A 203 -1.07 21.75 -10.58
CA ARG A 203 -0.63 21.67 -11.98
C ARG A 203 -1.44 20.63 -12.76
N LEU A 204 -1.64 19.42 -12.21
CA LEU A 204 -2.44 18.38 -12.84
C LEU A 204 -3.91 18.81 -13.07
N LEU A 205 -4.48 19.53 -12.10
CA LEU A 205 -5.84 20.07 -12.23
C LEU A 205 -5.92 21.17 -13.30
N MET A 206 -4.90 22.01 -13.42
CA MET A 206 -4.84 23.05 -14.47
C MET A 206 -4.71 22.42 -15.87
N GLU A 207 -4.02 21.30 -16.00
CA GLU A 207 -3.88 20.57 -17.26
C GLU A 207 -5.14 19.76 -17.63
N ASP A 208 -6.22 19.87 -16.86
CA ASP A 208 -7.49 19.14 -17.01
C ASP A 208 -7.28 17.62 -17.13
N ALA A 209 -6.38 17.06 -16.34
CA ALA A 209 -6.17 15.63 -16.33
C ALA A 209 -7.47 14.89 -16.00
N THR A 210 -7.78 13.86 -16.75
CA THR A 210 -8.95 12.99 -16.47
C THR A 210 -8.55 11.71 -15.74
N VAL A 211 -7.34 11.22 -15.98
CA VAL A 211 -6.77 10.06 -15.28
C VAL A 211 -5.61 10.54 -14.42
N LEU A 212 -5.69 10.32 -13.11
CA LEU A 212 -4.62 10.62 -12.18
C LEU A 212 -3.82 9.37 -11.84
N LEU A 213 -2.51 9.43 -12.06
CA LEU A 213 -1.54 8.40 -11.71
C LEU A 213 -0.63 8.96 -10.62
N LEU A 214 -0.77 8.47 -9.36
CA LEU A 214 -0.11 9.04 -8.19
C LEU A 214 0.86 8.03 -7.57
N ASP A 215 2.15 8.33 -7.60
CA ASP A 215 3.20 7.47 -7.07
C ASP A 215 3.59 7.93 -5.67
N GLU A 216 3.12 7.21 -4.64
CA GLU A 216 3.33 7.47 -3.22
C GLU A 216 3.08 8.93 -2.78
N PRO A 217 1.90 9.49 -3.10
CA PRO A 217 1.60 10.90 -2.83
C PRO A 217 1.50 11.23 -1.33
N SER A 218 1.45 10.22 -0.47
CA SER A 218 1.36 10.36 1.00
C SER A 218 2.72 10.49 1.69
N ASN A 219 3.83 10.34 0.96
CA ASN A 219 5.15 10.44 1.54
C ASN A 219 5.51 11.90 1.90
N ASP A 220 6.15 12.08 3.04
CA ASP A 220 6.66 13.38 3.52
C ASP A 220 5.62 14.50 3.65
N ILE A 221 4.31 14.18 3.69
CA ILE A 221 3.25 15.15 3.89
C ILE A 221 2.75 15.16 5.34
N ASP A 222 2.14 16.27 5.73
CA ASP A 222 1.47 16.39 7.02
C ASP A 222 0.01 15.87 6.96
N LEU A 223 -0.58 15.70 8.14
CA LEU A 223 -1.93 15.16 8.26
C LEU A 223 -2.98 16.01 7.52
N ALA A 224 -2.84 17.34 7.54
CA ALA A 224 -3.77 18.23 6.87
C ALA A 224 -3.71 18.09 5.34
N THR A 225 -2.50 17.90 4.80
CA THR A 225 -2.30 17.62 3.37
C THR A 225 -2.79 16.23 2.99
N LEU A 226 -2.61 15.22 3.88
CA LEU A 226 -3.14 13.87 3.68
C LEU A 226 -4.67 13.87 3.62
N GLU A 227 -5.35 14.55 4.54
CA GLU A 227 -6.81 14.70 4.55
C GLU A 227 -7.32 15.39 3.26
N LEU A 228 -6.58 16.40 2.78
CA LEU A 228 -6.89 17.07 1.52
C LEU A 228 -6.74 16.12 0.33
N LEU A 229 -5.65 15.35 0.29
CA LEU A 229 -5.40 14.35 -0.77
C LEU A 229 -6.49 13.27 -0.78
N GLU A 230 -6.85 12.75 0.39
CA GLU A 230 -7.95 11.78 0.55
C GLU A 230 -9.26 12.33 -0.02
N LYS A 231 -9.60 13.57 0.35
CA LYS A 231 -10.79 14.24 -0.16
C LYS A 231 -10.75 14.39 -1.69
N LEU A 232 -9.62 14.81 -2.25
CA LEU A 232 -9.45 14.96 -3.69
C LEU A 232 -9.61 13.63 -4.44
N ILE A 233 -8.98 12.55 -3.97
CA ILE A 233 -9.11 11.23 -4.60
C ILE A 233 -10.55 10.74 -4.53
N ARG A 234 -11.22 10.91 -3.39
CA ARG A 234 -12.60 10.46 -3.19
C ARG A 234 -13.60 11.21 -4.05
N GLU A 235 -13.44 12.55 -4.16
CA GLU A 235 -14.32 13.43 -4.94
C GLU A 235 -14.02 13.42 -6.44
N TRP A 236 -12.90 12.82 -6.87
CA TRP A 236 -12.54 12.75 -8.29
C TRP A 236 -13.56 11.92 -9.06
N GLU A 237 -14.16 12.47 -10.09
CA GLU A 237 -15.22 11.78 -10.86
C GLU A 237 -14.68 10.72 -11.82
N HIS A 238 -13.43 10.87 -12.26
CA HIS A 238 -12.79 10.02 -13.24
C HIS A 238 -11.86 8.96 -12.59
N ILE A 239 -10.91 8.44 -13.34
CA ILE A 239 -10.00 7.38 -12.91
C ILE A 239 -8.89 7.95 -12.02
N VAL A 240 -8.62 7.26 -10.92
CA VAL A 240 -7.39 7.46 -10.13
C VAL A 240 -6.70 6.12 -9.96
N VAL A 241 -5.40 6.07 -10.25
CA VAL A 241 -4.54 4.93 -9.90
C VAL A 241 -3.44 5.46 -9.00
N PHE A 242 -3.28 4.87 -7.83
CA PHE A 242 -2.28 5.36 -6.89
C PHE A 242 -1.54 4.23 -6.18
N ILE A 243 -0.32 4.52 -5.78
CA ILE A 243 0.50 3.67 -4.92
C ILE A 243 0.56 4.37 -3.56
N SER A 244 0.32 3.65 -2.49
CA SER A 244 0.50 4.17 -1.13
C SER A 244 0.79 3.05 -0.14
N HIS A 245 1.54 3.39 0.91
CA HIS A 245 1.76 2.56 2.09
C HIS A 245 0.90 2.99 3.29
N ASP A 246 0.10 4.05 3.13
CA ASP A 246 -0.84 4.53 4.16
C ASP A 246 -2.17 3.77 4.05
N GLU A 247 -2.37 2.83 5.00
CA GLU A 247 -3.58 2.01 5.04
C GLU A 247 -4.86 2.86 5.20
N THR A 248 -4.79 3.98 5.92
CA THR A 248 -5.95 4.86 6.14
C THR A 248 -6.39 5.51 4.84
N LEU A 249 -5.42 6.04 4.07
CA LEU A 249 -5.69 6.60 2.75
C LEU A 249 -6.30 5.54 1.81
N ILE A 250 -5.72 4.33 1.80
CA ILE A 250 -6.20 3.24 0.95
C ILE A 250 -7.63 2.84 1.33
N GLU A 251 -7.90 2.59 2.62
CA GLU A 251 -9.23 2.17 3.10
C GLU A 251 -10.33 3.20 2.79
N ASN A 252 -10.00 4.49 2.92
CA ASN A 252 -10.97 5.57 2.73
C ASN A 252 -11.23 5.92 1.26
N THR A 253 -10.33 5.53 0.34
CA THR A 253 -10.40 6.01 -1.05
C THR A 253 -10.50 4.90 -2.09
N ALA A 254 -9.83 3.76 -1.90
CA ALA A 254 -9.75 2.71 -2.91
C ALA A 254 -11.04 1.88 -3.01
N ASN A 255 -11.54 1.70 -4.23
CA ASN A 255 -12.62 0.77 -4.55
C ASN A 255 -12.17 -0.39 -5.44
N MET A 256 -10.89 -0.41 -5.79
CA MET A 256 -10.24 -1.43 -6.59
C MET A 256 -8.82 -1.66 -6.10
N VAL A 257 -8.38 -2.91 -6.05
CA VAL A 257 -7.04 -3.30 -5.62
C VAL A 257 -6.32 -4.00 -6.77
N ILE A 258 -5.12 -3.57 -7.07
CA ILE A 258 -4.17 -4.21 -7.97
C ILE A 258 -3.00 -4.68 -7.12
N HIS A 259 -2.92 -5.97 -6.87
CA HIS A 259 -1.86 -6.54 -6.05
C HIS A 259 -0.80 -7.19 -6.94
N ILE A 260 0.45 -6.74 -6.82
CA ILE A 260 1.60 -7.26 -7.55
C ILE A 260 2.49 -7.99 -6.56
N GLU A 261 2.75 -9.27 -6.83
CA GLU A 261 3.55 -10.15 -5.99
C GLU A 261 4.70 -10.77 -6.77
N GLN A 262 5.83 -10.92 -6.11
CA GLN A 262 7.00 -11.63 -6.60
C GLN A 262 7.26 -12.82 -5.67
N ILE A 263 6.75 -13.99 -6.07
CA ILE A 263 6.86 -15.23 -5.31
C ILE A 263 8.12 -16.03 -5.71
N VAL A 264 8.42 -17.10 -4.96
CA VAL A 264 9.58 -17.98 -5.21
C VAL A 264 10.87 -17.16 -5.31
N ARG A 265 11.22 -16.43 -4.23
CA ARG A 265 12.44 -15.59 -4.20
C ARG A 265 12.55 -14.61 -5.36
N LYS A 266 11.42 -14.00 -5.72
CA LYS A 266 11.29 -13.02 -6.80
C LYS A 266 11.57 -13.57 -8.21
N THR A 267 11.37 -14.88 -8.44
CA THR A 267 11.52 -15.50 -9.76
C THR A 267 10.22 -15.62 -10.54
N LYS A 268 9.06 -15.61 -9.84
CA LYS A 268 7.75 -15.75 -10.47
C LYS A 268 6.86 -14.58 -10.13
N SER A 269 6.38 -13.89 -11.14
CA SER A 269 5.42 -12.79 -10.95
C SER A 269 3.99 -13.34 -10.84
N ARG A 270 3.19 -12.72 -9.98
CA ARG A 270 1.76 -12.94 -9.87
C ARG A 270 1.08 -11.60 -9.67
N TYR A 271 -0.07 -11.42 -10.27
CA TYR A 271 -0.90 -10.27 -10.00
C TYR A 271 -2.34 -10.66 -9.73
N THR A 272 -3.03 -9.82 -9.00
CA THR A 272 -4.46 -9.95 -8.73
C THR A 272 -5.12 -8.59 -8.90
N VAL A 273 -6.22 -8.55 -9.66
CA VAL A 273 -7.04 -7.35 -9.83
C VAL A 273 -8.41 -7.63 -9.23
N ALA A 274 -8.79 -6.88 -8.21
CA ALA A 274 -10.06 -7.07 -7.49
C ALA A 274 -10.82 -5.75 -7.39
N LYS A 275 -12.07 -5.71 -7.88
CA LYS A 275 -13.00 -4.57 -7.73
C LYS A 275 -13.73 -4.67 -6.39
N LEU A 276 -12.97 -4.53 -5.32
CA LEU A 276 -13.42 -4.61 -3.92
C LEU A 276 -12.74 -3.51 -3.10
N PRO A 277 -13.38 -3.02 -2.03
CA PRO A 277 -12.71 -2.19 -1.03
C PRO A 277 -11.51 -2.93 -0.44
N TYR A 278 -10.46 -2.18 -0.10
CA TYR A 278 -9.19 -2.73 0.36
C TYR A 278 -9.34 -3.70 1.56
N ARG A 279 -10.13 -3.32 2.56
CA ARG A 279 -10.37 -4.14 3.75
C ARG A 279 -11.00 -5.50 3.40
N THR A 280 -12.02 -5.48 2.55
CA THR A 280 -12.67 -6.72 2.09
C THR A 280 -11.69 -7.61 1.34
N TYR A 281 -10.85 -7.02 0.48
CA TYR A 281 -9.82 -7.74 -0.25
C TYR A 281 -8.83 -8.44 0.71
N VAL A 282 -8.35 -7.73 1.74
CA VAL A 282 -7.42 -8.29 2.72
C VAL A 282 -8.06 -9.44 3.51
N GLU A 283 -9.32 -9.27 3.96
CA GLU A 283 -10.06 -10.29 4.69
C GLU A 283 -10.29 -11.56 3.84
N GLU A 284 -10.72 -11.41 2.58
CA GLU A 284 -10.91 -12.53 1.66
C GLU A 284 -9.59 -13.25 1.36
N ARG A 285 -8.51 -12.49 1.20
CA ARG A 285 -7.17 -13.05 0.94
C ARG A 285 -6.69 -13.88 2.13
N LEU A 286 -6.81 -13.39 3.35
CA LEU A 286 -6.44 -14.12 4.57
C LEU A 286 -7.23 -15.42 4.70
N GLN A 287 -8.54 -15.37 4.51
CA GLN A 287 -9.39 -16.57 4.55
C GLN A 287 -9.01 -17.60 3.49
N ASN A 288 -8.74 -17.16 2.26
CA ASN A 288 -8.34 -18.05 1.18
C ASN A 288 -6.96 -18.69 1.47
N PHE A 289 -6.05 -17.92 2.05
CA PHE A 289 -4.74 -18.40 2.48
C PHE A 289 -4.86 -19.49 3.56
N GLU A 290 -5.62 -19.23 4.61
CA GLU A 290 -5.87 -20.18 5.70
C GLU A 290 -6.52 -21.47 5.19
N ARG A 291 -7.52 -21.36 4.31
CA ARG A 291 -8.17 -22.51 3.68
C ARG A 291 -7.21 -23.35 2.85
N GLN A 292 -6.37 -22.69 2.05
CA GLN A 292 -5.37 -23.38 1.22
C GLN A 292 -4.31 -24.08 2.10
N GLU A 293 -3.86 -23.42 3.17
CA GLU A 293 -2.91 -24.01 4.12
C GLU A 293 -3.49 -25.24 4.82
N GLN A 294 -4.71 -25.13 5.37
CA GLN A 294 -5.40 -26.25 6.02
C GLN A 294 -5.58 -27.43 5.06
N LYS A 295 -5.97 -27.18 3.81
CA LYS A 295 -6.14 -28.20 2.79
C LYS A 295 -4.79 -28.86 2.46
N ALA A 296 -3.74 -28.07 2.23
CA ALA A 296 -2.40 -28.58 1.95
C ALA A 296 -1.85 -29.43 3.11
N GLN A 297 -2.11 -29.03 4.36
CA GLN A 297 -1.73 -29.81 5.54
C GLN A 297 -2.51 -31.14 5.62
N SER A 298 -3.84 -31.12 5.33
CA SER A 298 -4.66 -32.33 5.25
C SER A 298 -4.16 -33.31 4.20
N ASP A 299 -3.94 -32.79 2.97
CA ASP A 299 -3.42 -33.58 1.85
C ASP A 299 -2.07 -34.23 2.18
N ARG A 300 -1.17 -33.49 2.85
CA ARG A 300 0.15 -34.01 3.29
C ARG A 300 0.02 -35.13 4.33
N ARG A 301 -0.93 -34.98 5.29
CA ARG A 301 -1.20 -36.03 6.30
C ARG A 301 -1.77 -37.28 5.64
N GLU A 302 -2.72 -37.14 4.73
CA GLU A 302 -3.29 -38.26 3.98
C GLU A 302 -2.23 -38.98 3.15
N LYS A 303 -1.36 -38.24 2.47
CA LYS A 303 -0.23 -38.79 1.73
C LYS A 303 0.71 -39.61 2.65
N ALA A 304 1.09 -39.04 3.79
CA ALA A 304 1.98 -39.73 4.73
C ALA A 304 1.39 -41.04 5.24
N LEU A 305 0.10 -41.06 5.58
CA LEU A 305 -0.60 -42.29 6.01
C LEU A 305 -0.73 -43.31 4.88
N ARG A 306 -0.99 -42.88 3.66
CA ARG A 306 -1.07 -43.73 2.48
C ARG A 306 0.30 -44.34 2.15
N ASP A 307 1.35 -43.56 2.16
CA ASP A 307 2.71 -43.97 1.86
C ASP A 307 3.24 -44.94 2.92
N GLU A 308 2.87 -44.76 4.19
CA GLU A 308 3.18 -45.68 5.27
C GLU A 308 2.49 -47.05 5.05
N LYS A 309 1.19 -47.05 4.74
CA LYS A 309 0.43 -48.26 4.41
C LYS A 309 1.04 -49.00 3.20
N TYR A 310 1.32 -48.23 2.12
CA TYR A 310 1.96 -48.78 0.94
C TYR A 310 3.32 -49.43 1.26
N ARG A 311 4.16 -48.75 2.02
CA ARG A 311 5.49 -49.25 2.43
C ARG A 311 5.35 -50.56 3.20
N LYS A 312 4.42 -50.67 4.14
CA LYS A 312 4.15 -51.91 4.90
C LYS A 312 3.76 -53.07 3.97
N VAL A 313 2.80 -52.81 3.04
CA VAL A 313 2.36 -53.85 2.09
C VAL A 313 3.48 -54.23 1.13
N TYR A 314 4.22 -53.28 0.59
CA TYR A 314 5.35 -53.55 -0.30
C TYR A 314 6.42 -54.40 0.37
N GLN A 315 6.83 -54.05 1.59
CA GLN A 315 7.82 -54.80 2.37
C GLN A 315 7.34 -56.22 2.69
N SER A 316 6.07 -56.37 3.08
CA SER A 316 5.48 -57.69 3.36
C SER A 316 5.53 -58.62 2.12
N VAL A 317 5.11 -58.12 0.95
CA VAL A 317 5.13 -58.89 -0.30
C VAL A 317 6.58 -59.18 -0.74
N GLN A 318 7.49 -58.22 -0.58
CA GLN A 318 8.90 -58.38 -0.91
C GLN A 318 9.57 -59.43 -0.03
N ASN A 319 9.34 -59.40 1.28
CA ASN A 319 9.87 -60.41 2.21
C ASN A 319 9.30 -61.79 1.91
N ALA A 320 8.01 -61.90 1.59
CA ALA A 320 7.38 -63.15 1.21
C ALA A 320 7.99 -63.72 -0.10
N LEU A 321 8.30 -62.83 -1.08
CA LEU A 321 8.98 -63.23 -2.31
C LEU A 321 10.42 -63.74 -2.06
N ASN A 322 11.16 -63.06 -1.20
CA ASN A 322 12.55 -63.42 -0.86
C ASN A 322 12.62 -64.74 -0.10
N ASN A 323 11.63 -65.05 0.72
CA ASN A 323 11.57 -66.30 1.53
C ASN A 323 10.82 -67.46 0.84
N CYS A 324 10.36 -67.24 -0.42
CA CYS A 324 9.63 -68.29 -1.15
C CYS A 324 10.56 -69.43 -1.57
N SER A 325 10.22 -70.67 -1.19
CA SER A 325 10.94 -71.86 -1.60
C SER A 325 10.86 -72.11 -3.09
N ARG A 326 11.98 -72.57 -3.69
CA ARG A 326 12.06 -73.00 -5.10
C ARG A 326 11.13 -74.15 -5.45
N GLN A 327 10.62 -74.86 -4.44
CA GLN A 327 9.76 -76.05 -4.61
C GLN A 327 8.25 -75.66 -4.70
N ALA A 328 7.88 -74.34 -4.60
CA ALA A 328 6.48 -73.86 -4.66
C ALA A 328 6.27 -72.84 -5.78
N PRO A 329 6.35 -73.21 -7.06
CA PRO A 329 6.26 -72.26 -8.20
C PRO A 329 4.93 -71.53 -8.30
N SER A 330 3.82 -72.11 -7.88
CA SER A 330 2.50 -71.48 -7.85
C SER A 330 2.41 -70.33 -6.84
N VAL A 331 3.04 -70.50 -5.66
CA VAL A 331 3.10 -69.45 -4.64
C VAL A 331 3.96 -68.28 -5.12
N ALA A 332 5.09 -68.60 -5.76
CA ALA A 332 5.96 -67.58 -6.32
C ALA A 332 5.25 -66.75 -7.43
N LYS A 333 4.42 -67.39 -8.26
CA LYS A 333 3.60 -66.69 -9.29
C LYS A 333 2.62 -65.75 -8.63
N ASN A 334 1.82 -66.24 -7.67
CA ASN A 334 0.83 -65.43 -6.96
C ASN A 334 1.47 -64.21 -6.24
N LEU A 335 2.66 -64.36 -5.67
CA LEU A 335 3.40 -63.26 -5.04
C LEU A 335 3.90 -62.25 -6.05
N LYS A 336 4.35 -62.66 -7.25
CA LYS A 336 4.72 -61.77 -8.36
C LYS A 336 3.49 -60.97 -8.83
N ASP A 337 2.34 -61.58 -8.99
CA ASP A 337 1.11 -60.91 -9.38
C ASP A 337 0.67 -59.90 -8.34
N LYS A 338 0.77 -60.24 -7.03
CA LYS A 338 0.57 -59.27 -5.96
C LYS A 338 1.54 -58.10 -6.02
N MET A 339 2.84 -58.36 -6.31
CA MET A 339 3.85 -57.32 -6.44
C MET A 339 3.53 -56.39 -7.65
N HIS A 340 3.03 -56.95 -8.75
CA HIS A 340 2.55 -56.14 -9.90
C HIS A 340 1.40 -55.23 -9.51
N THR A 341 0.43 -55.72 -8.73
CA THR A 341 -0.70 -54.95 -8.21
C THR A 341 -0.20 -53.79 -7.30
N VAL A 342 0.72 -54.09 -6.38
CA VAL A 342 1.31 -53.07 -5.49
C VAL A 342 2.04 -51.99 -6.28
N LYS A 343 2.81 -52.36 -7.31
CA LYS A 343 3.48 -51.37 -8.18
C LYS A 343 2.47 -50.54 -9.01
N ALA A 344 1.35 -51.13 -9.45
CA ALA A 344 0.28 -50.41 -10.12
C ALA A 344 -0.40 -49.38 -9.20
N MET A 345 -0.56 -49.75 -7.90
CA MET A 345 -1.05 -48.77 -6.89
C MET A 345 -0.12 -47.58 -6.76
N ASN A 346 1.21 -47.79 -6.77
CA ASN A 346 2.17 -46.67 -6.69
C ASN A 346 1.99 -45.67 -7.85
N ARG A 347 1.84 -46.16 -9.07
CA ARG A 347 1.60 -45.29 -10.24
C ARG A 347 0.30 -44.48 -10.14
N ARG A 348 -0.71 -45.03 -9.48
CA ARG A 348 -1.95 -44.31 -9.18
C ARG A 348 -1.71 -43.21 -8.14
N PHE A 349 -0.96 -43.54 -7.09
CA PHE A 349 -0.59 -42.57 -6.04
C PHE A 349 0.24 -41.43 -6.60
N GLU A 350 1.19 -41.67 -7.49
CA GLU A 350 1.96 -40.63 -8.19
C GLU A 350 1.07 -39.66 -8.98
N LYS A 351 -0.01 -40.16 -9.59
CA LYS A 351 -0.99 -39.29 -10.26
C LYS A 351 -1.83 -38.48 -9.27
N GLU A 352 -2.24 -39.07 -8.17
CA GLU A 352 -2.97 -38.39 -7.10
C GLU A 352 -2.09 -37.31 -6.45
N ASP A 353 -0.80 -37.60 -6.25
CA ASP A 353 0.18 -36.65 -5.71
C ASP A 353 0.37 -35.43 -6.61
N ALA A 354 0.32 -35.60 -7.93
CA ALA A 354 0.40 -34.49 -8.87
C ALA A 354 -0.82 -33.54 -8.81
N SER A 355 -1.93 -33.97 -8.20
CA SER A 355 -3.14 -33.16 -8.00
C SER A 355 -3.30 -32.59 -6.60
N MET A 356 -2.30 -32.81 -5.71
CA MET A 356 -2.36 -32.31 -4.34
C MET A 356 -2.24 -30.80 -4.28
N THR A 357 -2.89 -30.23 -3.27
CA THR A 357 -2.82 -28.80 -3.02
C THR A 357 -1.41 -28.40 -2.55
N GLU A 358 -0.78 -27.50 -3.28
CA GLU A 358 0.49 -26.92 -2.86
C GLU A 358 0.28 -26.00 -1.66
N MET A 359 1.30 -25.93 -0.79
CA MET A 359 1.30 -24.92 0.28
C MET A 359 1.24 -23.53 -0.35
N PRO A 360 0.46 -22.60 0.22
CA PRO A 360 0.43 -21.26 -0.29
C PRO A 360 1.83 -20.64 -0.19
N GLU A 361 2.32 -20.15 -1.31
CA GLU A 361 3.57 -19.39 -1.34
C GLU A 361 3.31 -17.99 -0.84
N GLN A 362 4.09 -17.55 0.13
CA GLN A 362 4.12 -16.18 0.62
C GLN A 362 5.37 -15.48 0.12
N GLU A 363 5.28 -14.18 -0.06
CA GLU A 363 6.46 -13.34 -0.14
C GLU A 363 7.24 -13.48 1.18
N GLU A 364 8.56 -13.60 1.10
CA GLU A 364 9.41 -13.75 2.30
C GLU A 364 9.44 -12.39 3.03
N ALA A 365 8.69 -12.29 4.13
CA ALA A 365 8.72 -11.10 4.97
C ALA A 365 10.05 -11.07 5.74
N ILE A 366 10.76 -9.96 5.65
CA ILE A 366 11.97 -9.72 6.44
C ILE A 366 11.54 -9.32 7.85
N TYR A 367 11.66 -10.25 8.79
CA TYR A 367 11.41 -9.99 10.22
C TYR A 367 12.70 -9.50 10.88
N PHE A 368 12.74 -8.24 11.26
CA PHE A 368 13.77 -7.74 12.17
C PHE A 368 13.35 -8.01 13.62
N GLN A 369 13.99 -8.95 14.29
CA GLN A 369 13.89 -9.06 15.74
C GLN A 369 14.78 -7.98 16.38
N LEU A 370 14.21 -6.87 16.75
CA LEU A 370 14.88 -5.85 17.55
C LEU A 370 14.86 -6.27 19.02
N GLY A 371 15.91 -6.91 19.46
CA GLY A 371 16.16 -7.32 20.84
C GLY A 371 15.49 -8.63 21.27
N GLY A 372 16.25 -9.51 21.90
CA GLY A 372 15.72 -10.70 22.56
C GLY A 372 14.87 -10.35 23.79
N ALA A 373 14.12 -11.32 24.32
CA ALA A 373 13.28 -11.18 25.52
C ALA A 373 14.03 -10.67 26.77
N GLU A 374 15.36 -10.78 26.77
CA GLU A 374 16.24 -10.28 27.84
C GLU A 374 16.41 -8.75 27.85
N ALA A 375 16.06 -8.05 26.77
CA ALA A 375 16.14 -6.59 26.66
C ALA A 375 14.83 -5.86 27.03
N ALA A 376 13.83 -6.54 27.57
CA ALA A 376 12.57 -5.93 27.97
C ALA A 376 12.81 -4.98 29.19
N MET A 377 12.65 -3.67 28.94
CA MET A 377 12.71 -2.68 30.02
C MET A 377 11.52 -2.83 30.97
N PRO A 378 11.75 -2.77 32.31
CA PRO A 378 10.65 -2.84 33.27
C PRO A 378 9.64 -1.71 33.07
N ALA A 379 8.37 -2.05 33.11
CA ALA A 379 7.30 -1.07 33.06
C ALA A 379 7.42 -0.08 34.23
N GLY A 380 7.32 1.22 33.94
CA GLY A 380 7.39 2.28 34.97
C GLY A 380 8.77 2.86 35.22
N LYS A 381 9.85 2.27 34.77
CA LYS A 381 11.20 2.87 34.85
C LYS A 381 11.28 4.07 33.89
N THR A 382 11.66 5.24 34.37
CA THR A 382 11.93 6.39 33.48
C THR A 382 13.21 6.12 32.70
N VAL A 383 13.08 6.12 31.36
CA VAL A 383 14.18 5.84 30.44
C VAL A 383 14.80 7.14 29.94
N ILE A 384 13.96 8.11 29.63
CA ILE A 384 14.37 9.43 29.16
C ILE A 384 13.57 10.48 29.93
N GLU A 385 14.26 11.44 30.50
CA GLU A 385 13.69 12.68 30.94
C GLU A 385 14.47 13.82 30.29
N TYR A 386 13.81 14.48 29.35
CA TYR A 386 14.43 15.47 28.50
C TYR A 386 13.69 16.79 28.63
N ARG A 387 14.42 17.88 28.86
CA ARG A 387 13.88 19.23 28.98
C ARG A 387 14.69 20.15 28.07
N LEU A 388 14.02 20.79 27.14
CA LEU A 388 14.61 21.73 26.24
C LEU A 388 13.89 23.06 26.29
N PRO A 389 14.54 24.13 26.77
CA PRO A 389 13.93 25.46 26.89
C PRO A 389 13.49 26.01 25.52
N LYS A 390 14.35 25.85 24.49
CA LYS A 390 14.09 26.33 23.15
C LYS A 390 14.62 25.35 22.10
N LEU A 391 13.82 25.07 21.11
CA LEU A 391 14.22 24.37 19.88
C LEU A 391 14.33 25.41 18.76
N GLU A 392 15.51 25.57 18.22
CA GLU A 392 15.80 26.53 17.15
C GLU A 392 16.19 25.77 15.88
N THR A 393 16.07 26.43 14.73
CA THR A 393 16.61 25.93 13.46
C THR A 393 18.13 25.78 13.55
N PRO A 394 18.78 24.93 12.73
CA PRO A 394 20.24 24.78 12.72
C PRO A 394 20.99 26.10 12.54
N ASP A 395 20.39 27.05 11.85
CA ASP A 395 20.95 28.38 11.56
C ASP A 395 20.71 29.38 12.71
N GLY A 396 19.92 29.01 13.73
CA GLY A 396 19.60 29.86 14.87
C GLY A 396 18.60 31.00 14.59
N GLU A 397 18.11 31.13 13.37
CA GLU A 397 17.28 32.27 12.95
C GLU A 397 15.82 32.18 13.43
N ARG A 398 15.32 30.95 13.65
CA ARG A 398 13.91 30.72 14.01
C ARG A 398 13.74 29.81 15.19
N VAL A 399 12.94 30.25 16.16
CA VAL A 399 12.48 29.41 17.29
C VAL A 399 11.31 28.55 16.80
N LEU A 400 11.50 27.23 16.83
CA LEU A 400 10.49 26.24 16.39
C LEU A 400 9.53 25.86 17.49
N ALA A 401 10.05 25.71 18.73
CA ALA A 401 9.24 25.40 19.90
C ALA A 401 9.95 25.83 21.19
N GLU A 402 9.16 26.08 22.23
CA GLU A 402 9.67 26.48 23.56
C GLU A 402 9.14 25.53 24.63
N ASN A 403 9.93 25.37 25.70
CA ASN A 403 9.54 24.64 26.93
C ASN A 403 9.14 23.16 26.64
N ILE A 404 9.93 22.46 25.84
CA ILE A 404 9.70 21.06 25.54
C ILE A 404 10.08 20.21 26.74
N THR A 405 9.13 19.42 27.24
CA THR A 405 9.39 18.42 28.29
C THR A 405 8.94 17.06 27.77
N LEU A 406 9.87 16.10 27.73
CA LEU A 406 9.61 14.74 27.29
C LEU A 406 10.03 13.77 28.40
N LYS A 407 9.10 12.96 28.87
CA LYS A 407 9.36 11.90 29.84
C LYS A 407 8.87 10.58 29.31
N ILE A 408 9.80 9.63 29.11
CA ILE A 408 9.54 8.31 28.56
C ILE A 408 9.78 7.27 29.63
N ARG A 409 8.82 6.37 29.82
CA ARG A 409 8.87 5.29 30.81
C ARG A 409 8.78 3.94 30.14
N GLY A 410 9.66 3.01 30.58
CA GLY A 410 9.65 1.61 30.14
C GLY A 410 9.57 1.43 28.65
N PRO A 411 8.74 0.50 28.15
CA PRO A 411 8.62 0.19 26.71
C PRO A 411 7.62 1.12 25.98
N GLU A 412 7.41 2.36 26.46
CA GLU A 412 6.50 3.31 25.81
C GLU A 412 6.96 3.63 24.39
N LYS A 413 6.01 3.64 23.45
CA LYS A 413 6.20 4.08 22.07
C LYS A 413 5.57 5.44 21.89
N ILE A 414 6.37 6.45 21.58
CA ILE A 414 5.92 7.84 21.45
C ILE A 414 5.94 8.22 19.97
N CYS A 415 4.84 8.81 19.50
CA CYS A 415 4.75 9.40 18.17
C CYS A 415 4.69 10.93 18.28
N ILE A 416 5.59 11.62 17.59
CA ILE A 416 5.61 13.08 17.50
C ILE A 416 4.82 13.48 16.26
N VAL A 417 3.70 14.17 16.46
CA VAL A 417 2.80 14.62 15.39
C VAL A 417 2.78 16.15 15.34
N GLY A 418 2.72 16.70 14.13
CA GLY A 418 2.62 18.15 13.92
C GLY A 418 2.80 18.50 12.44
N PRO A 419 2.52 19.76 12.04
CA PRO A 419 2.67 20.20 10.66
C PRO A 419 4.11 20.10 10.15
N ASN A 420 4.28 20.10 8.83
CA ASN A 420 5.60 20.15 8.22
C ASN A 420 6.31 21.46 8.58
N GLY A 421 7.62 21.40 8.78
CA GLY A 421 8.40 22.55 9.26
C GLY A 421 8.28 22.85 10.76
N ALA A 422 7.47 22.15 11.54
CA ALA A 422 7.34 22.34 13.00
C ALA A 422 8.57 21.90 13.81
N GLY A 423 9.60 21.33 13.18
CA GLY A 423 10.84 20.94 13.86
C GLY A 423 10.85 19.53 14.45
N LYS A 424 9.95 18.62 14.03
CA LYS A 424 9.90 17.22 14.51
C LYS A 424 11.25 16.51 14.37
N THR A 425 11.82 16.54 13.20
CA THR A 425 13.12 15.91 12.87
C THR A 425 14.28 16.61 13.60
N THR A 426 14.23 17.93 13.75
CA THR A 426 15.21 18.72 14.49
C THR A 426 15.22 18.32 15.94
N LEU A 427 14.02 18.17 16.55
CA LEU A 427 13.87 17.69 17.92
C LEU A 427 14.46 16.29 18.09
N LEU A 428 14.10 15.34 17.23
CA LEU A 428 14.63 13.96 17.29
C LEU A 428 16.15 13.92 17.15
N LYS A 429 16.72 14.68 16.20
CA LYS A 429 18.18 14.77 16.02
C LYS A 429 18.86 15.33 17.26
N LYS A 430 18.29 16.37 17.88
CA LYS A 430 18.83 16.99 19.09
C LYS A 430 18.80 16.03 20.26
N ILE A 431 17.68 15.34 20.49
CA ILE A 431 17.56 14.29 21.52
C ILE A 431 18.58 13.18 21.29
N ALA A 432 18.71 12.70 20.04
CA ALA A 432 19.63 11.61 19.71
C ALA A 432 21.11 12.02 19.89
N THR A 433 21.46 13.30 19.66
CA THR A 433 22.82 13.81 19.84
C THR A 433 23.15 13.97 21.32
N GLU A 434 22.24 14.52 22.13
CA GLU A 434 22.45 14.75 23.55
C GLU A 434 22.41 13.45 24.38
N LEU A 435 21.69 12.42 23.94
CA LEU A 435 21.68 11.09 24.59
C LEU A 435 22.92 10.24 24.26
N LYS A 436 23.68 10.58 23.20
CA LYS A 436 24.95 9.93 22.87
C LYS A 436 26.16 10.53 23.59
N ALA A 437 26.03 11.74 24.11
CA ALA A 437 27.04 12.43 24.89
C ALA A 437 26.90 12.09 26.39
#